data_ec2b9c2dfaf4478fa8fa1983ab051269
#
_entry.id   ec2b9c2dfaf4478fa8fa1983ab051269
#
_cell.length_a   1.000
_cell.length_b   1.000
_cell.length_c   1.000
_cell.angle_alpha   90.00
_cell.angle_beta   90.00
_cell.angle_gamma   90.00
#
_symmetry.space_group_name_H-M   'P 1'
#
loop_
_entity.id
_entity.type
_entity.pdbx_description
1 polymer ?
#
loop_
_entity_poly.entity_id
_entity_poly.type
_entity_poly.pdbx_seq_one_letter_code
_entity_poly.pdbx_strand_id
1 'polypeptide(L)'
;MNTNWLTIPKQRRIDILNQASNLTGLPAIAIEKDWWVTLSLKAAFELDYSPHIVFKGGTSLSKSWNLIERFSEDIDLAIDRNFFGFEGDISKNQIKNLRKNSCEFISTTFLKDLTNKLTTWNAIEECQIIAQPVTDSDKDPQVIEIHYQSVFDQSSYLPQRVLIEVSSRSLMEPTESRTINSILSTEFPETPFASEDFKVSTVLPQRTFLEKIFLLHEEFSQELTRIR
;
A
#
# COMPACT_ATOMS: atom_id res chain seq x y z
N MET A 1 11.75 -9.16 -6.30
CA MET A 1 11.91 -9.04 -4.83
C MET A 1 12.67 -10.23 -4.31
N ASN A 2 13.57 -10.03 -3.38
CA ASN A 2 14.24 -11.16 -2.72
C ASN A 2 13.35 -11.69 -1.59
N THR A 3 12.78 -12.88 -1.76
CA THR A 3 11.91 -13.54 -0.76
C THR A 3 12.68 -14.55 0.10
N ASN A 4 14.01 -14.58 0.03
CA ASN A 4 14.83 -15.43 0.91
C ASN A 4 14.57 -15.17 2.40
N TRP A 5 14.04 -13.97 2.72
CA TRP A 5 13.54 -13.67 4.07
C TRP A 5 12.54 -14.71 4.59
N LEU A 6 11.62 -15.16 3.75
CA LEU A 6 10.59 -16.14 4.12
C LEU A 6 11.13 -17.55 4.34
N THR A 7 12.30 -17.88 3.72
CA THR A 7 12.94 -19.18 3.90
C THR A 7 13.75 -19.32 5.19
N ILE A 8 13.96 -18.18 5.89
CA ILE A 8 14.70 -18.17 7.17
C ILE A 8 13.83 -18.80 8.26
N PRO A 9 14.38 -19.70 9.11
CA PRO A 9 13.63 -20.29 10.22
C PRO A 9 13.03 -19.22 11.14
N LYS A 10 11.80 -19.47 11.64
CA LYS A 10 11.02 -18.53 12.47
C LYS A 10 11.85 -17.89 13.57
N GLN A 11 12.56 -18.68 14.38
CA GLN A 11 13.37 -18.14 15.48
C GLN A 11 14.44 -17.17 14.99
N ARG A 12 15.09 -17.49 13.88
CA ARG A 12 16.12 -16.61 13.32
C ARG A 12 15.53 -15.30 12.78
N ARG A 13 14.33 -15.34 12.18
CA ARG A 13 13.60 -14.12 11.78
C ARG A 13 13.31 -13.24 13.01
N ILE A 14 12.86 -13.81 14.11
CA ILE A 14 12.64 -13.09 15.39
C ILE A 14 13.92 -12.42 15.86
N ASP A 15 15.06 -13.12 15.87
CA ASP A 15 16.34 -12.57 16.31
C ASP A 15 16.79 -11.37 15.45
N ILE A 16 16.64 -11.48 14.12
CA ILE A 16 16.97 -10.42 13.17
C ILE A 16 16.04 -9.21 13.37
N LEU A 17 14.73 -9.43 13.54
CA LEU A 17 13.76 -8.36 13.79
C LEU A 17 14.03 -7.64 15.12
N ASN A 18 14.41 -8.36 16.16
CA ASN A 18 14.80 -7.76 17.45
C ASN A 18 16.10 -6.94 17.32
N GLN A 19 17.06 -7.43 16.52
CA GLN A 19 18.27 -6.67 16.22
C GLN A 19 17.96 -5.37 15.46
N ALA A 20 17.09 -5.44 14.43
CA ALA A 20 16.63 -4.26 13.70
C ALA A 20 15.86 -3.28 14.62
N SER A 21 15.05 -3.81 15.55
CA SER A 21 14.34 -3.02 16.55
C SER A 21 15.31 -2.22 17.44
N ASN A 22 16.40 -2.84 17.87
CA ASN A 22 17.43 -2.17 18.67
C ASN A 22 18.18 -1.08 17.88
N LEU A 23 18.36 -1.25 16.57
CA LEU A 23 19.04 -0.28 15.70
C LEU A 23 18.14 0.92 15.37
N THR A 24 16.85 0.67 15.09
CA THR A 24 15.92 1.68 14.59
C THR A 24 15.04 2.31 15.67
N GLY A 25 14.92 1.68 16.84
CA GLY A 25 13.96 2.08 17.88
C GLY A 25 12.49 1.72 17.56
N LEU A 26 12.21 1.10 16.43
CA LEU A 26 10.87 0.67 16.05
C LEU A 26 10.53 -0.70 16.64
N PRO A 27 9.27 -1.00 16.98
CA PRO A 27 8.87 -2.33 17.41
C PRO A 27 9.17 -3.39 16.34
N ALA A 28 9.69 -4.55 16.75
CA ALA A 28 10.05 -5.64 15.83
C ALA A 28 8.88 -6.09 14.94
N ILE A 29 7.65 -6.12 15.49
CA ILE A 29 6.42 -6.43 14.73
C ILE A 29 6.11 -5.37 13.66
N ALA A 30 6.46 -4.09 13.90
CA ALA A 30 6.30 -3.04 12.90
C ALA A 30 7.32 -3.18 11.75
N ILE A 31 8.55 -3.63 12.06
CA ILE A 31 9.58 -3.89 11.06
C ILE A 31 9.20 -5.11 10.19
N GLU A 32 8.63 -6.16 10.77
CA GLU A 32 8.08 -7.28 10.01
C GLU A 32 6.97 -6.80 9.06
N LYS A 33 6.05 -6.00 9.57
CA LYS A 33 4.95 -5.45 8.76
C LYS A 33 5.47 -4.51 7.66
N ASP A 34 6.50 -3.71 7.92
CA ASP A 34 7.17 -2.88 6.90
C ASP A 34 7.71 -3.70 5.73
N TRP A 35 8.27 -4.87 6.03
CA TRP A 35 8.73 -5.79 4.99
C TRP A 35 7.57 -6.26 4.10
N TRP A 36 6.44 -6.65 4.69
CA TRP A 36 5.23 -7.05 3.96
C TRP A 36 4.61 -5.90 3.17
N VAL A 37 4.58 -4.69 3.73
CA VAL A 37 4.16 -3.46 3.03
C VAL A 37 5.05 -3.22 1.81
N THR A 38 6.37 -3.34 1.97
CA THR A 38 7.35 -3.13 0.89
C THR A 38 7.22 -4.20 -0.20
N LEU A 39 7.05 -5.47 0.17
CA LEU A 39 6.79 -6.58 -0.76
C LEU A 39 5.52 -6.32 -1.58
N SER A 40 4.43 -5.96 -0.92
CA SER A 40 3.13 -5.70 -1.54
C SER A 40 3.17 -4.51 -2.49
N LEU A 41 3.85 -3.44 -2.09
CA LEU A 41 4.05 -2.25 -2.91
C LEU A 41 4.88 -2.58 -4.17
N LYS A 42 5.98 -3.30 -4.01
CA LYS A 42 6.80 -3.74 -5.15
C LYS A 42 5.99 -4.63 -6.10
N ALA A 43 5.18 -5.54 -5.57
CA ALA A 43 4.32 -6.40 -6.40
C ALA A 43 3.37 -5.56 -7.26
N ALA A 44 2.71 -4.55 -6.67
CA ALA A 44 1.81 -3.66 -7.40
C ALA A 44 2.52 -2.83 -8.48
N PHE A 45 3.75 -2.35 -8.20
CA PHE A 45 4.53 -1.55 -9.15
C PHE A 45 5.31 -2.38 -10.20
N GLU A 46 5.27 -3.69 -10.12
CA GLU A 46 5.80 -4.59 -11.16
C GLU A 46 4.70 -5.21 -12.04
N LEU A 47 3.45 -4.74 -11.94
CA LEU A 47 2.37 -5.11 -12.85
C LEU A 47 2.46 -4.29 -14.16
N ASP A 48 1.98 -4.84 -15.26
CA ASP A 48 2.11 -4.25 -16.61
C ASP A 48 1.49 -2.85 -16.71
N TYR A 49 0.45 -2.58 -15.92
CA TYR A 49 -0.22 -1.28 -15.86
C TYR A 49 0.29 -0.38 -14.73
N SER A 50 1.43 -0.69 -14.14
CA SER A 50 2.08 0.16 -13.12
C SER A 50 2.38 1.60 -13.58
N PRO A 51 2.60 1.91 -14.88
CA PRO A 51 2.72 3.30 -15.33
C PRO A 51 1.46 4.16 -15.06
N HIS A 52 0.32 3.52 -14.85
CA HIS A 52 -0.96 4.17 -14.51
C HIS A 52 -1.24 4.17 -13.01
N ILE A 53 -0.31 3.73 -12.18
CA ILE A 53 -0.46 3.64 -10.72
C ILE A 53 0.45 4.68 -10.05
N VAL A 54 -0.08 5.36 -9.03
CA VAL A 54 0.71 6.20 -8.15
C VAL A 54 0.51 5.83 -6.70
N PHE A 55 1.59 5.92 -5.93
CA PHE A 55 1.61 5.77 -4.49
C PHE A 55 1.33 7.10 -3.81
N LYS A 56 0.44 7.09 -2.82
CA LYS A 56 0.01 8.30 -2.11
C LYS A 56 -0.20 8.04 -0.62
N GLY A 57 -0.86 8.95 0.05
CA GLY A 57 -1.30 8.78 1.43
C GLY A 57 -0.20 8.86 2.49
N GLY A 58 -0.54 8.41 3.70
CA GLY A 58 0.35 8.50 4.87
C GLY A 58 1.63 7.69 4.71
N THR A 59 1.51 6.48 4.18
CA THR A 59 2.67 5.58 3.98
C THR A 59 3.62 6.10 2.91
N SER A 60 3.14 6.84 1.92
CA SER A 60 4.03 7.50 0.97
C SER A 60 4.86 8.62 1.62
N LEU A 61 4.29 9.36 2.59
CA LEU A 61 5.01 10.40 3.31
C LEU A 61 6.16 9.82 4.17
N SER A 62 5.98 8.64 4.75
CA SER A 62 7.06 7.96 5.49
C SER A 62 8.06 7.26 4.55
N LYS A 63 7.60 6.37 3.66
CA LYS A 63 8.49 5.51 2.85
C LYS A 63 9.15 6.22 1.67
N SER A 64 8.44 7.12 1.00
CA SER A 64 8.99 7.82 -0.18
C SER A 64 9.66 9.14 0.15
N TRP A 65 9.14 9.84 1.15
CA TRP A 65 9.55 11.21 1.43
C TRP A 65 10.29 11.40 2.74
N ASN A 66 10.29 10.41 3.63
CA ASN A 66 10.89 10.48 4.99
C ASN A 66 10.43 11.73 5.77
N LEU A 67 9.18 12.14 5.61
CA LEU A 67 8.61 13.35 6.24
C LEU A 67 7.89 13.07 7.55
N ILE A 68 7.55 11.82 7.82
CA ILE A 68 6.91 11.40 9.07
C ILE A 68 7.63 10.18 9.62
N GLU A 69 7.98 10.25 10.91
CA GLU A 69 8.74 9.19 11.60
C GLU A 69 7.85 8.10 12.21
N ARG A 70 6.52 8.28 12.13
CA ARG A 70 5.61 7.24 12.61
C ARG A 70 5.48 6.10 11.61
N PHE A 71 5.35 4.91 12.11
CA PHE A 71 4.98 3.74 11.31
C PHE A 71 3.62 3.95 10.64
N SER A 72 3.52 3.64 9.37
CA SER A 72 2.29 3.66 8.57
C SER A 72 2.17 2.35 7.80
N GLU A 73 0.99 1.74 7.82
CA GLU A 73 0.78 0.34 7.47
C GLU A 73 -0.09 0.10 6.23
N ASP A 74 -0.86 1.11 5.82
CA ASP A 74 -1.78 1.02 4.70
C ASP A 74 -1.13 1.56 3.43
N ILE A 75 -1.34 0.88 2.32
CA ILE A 75 -0.86 1.28 1.00
C ILE A 75 -2.00 1.97 0.27
N ASP A 76 -1.90 3.28 0.10
CA ASP A 76 -2.83 4.05 -0.71
C ASP A 76 -2.34 4.16 -2.15
N LEU A 77 -3.09 3.64 -3.10
CA LEU A 77 -2.81 3.72 -4.53
C LEU A 77 -3.91 4.51 -5.25
N ALA A 78 -3.54 5.20 -6.31
CA ALA A 78 -4.50 5.70 -7.27
C ALA A 78 -4.17 5.18 -8.67
N ILE A 79 -5.22 4.79 -9.43
CA ILE A 79 -5.10 4.40 -10.83
C ILE A 79 -5.64 5.55 -11.67
N ASP A 80 -4.89 5.92 -12.71
CA ASP A 80 -5.30 6.97 -13.64
C ASP A 80 -6.65 6.62 -14.31
N ARG A 81 -7.59 7.56 -14.25
CA ARG A 81 -8.87 7.43 -14.92
C ARG A 81 -8.75 7.25 -16.44
N ASN A 82 -7.65 7.76 -17.04
CA ASN A 82 -7.37 7.57 -18.46
C ASN A 82 -7.14 6.08 -18.80
N PHE A 83 -6.61 5.29 -17.86
CA PHE A 83 -6.50 3.83 -17.99
C PHE A 83 -7.87 3.18 -18.23
N PHE A 84 -8.95 3.74 -17.67
CA PHE A 84 -10.33 3.29 -17.86
C PHE A 84 -11.03 4.00 -19.03
N GLY A 85 -10.32 4.84 -19.81
CA GLY A 85 -10.89 5.56 -20.95
C GLY A 85 -11.70 6.82 -20.58
N PHE A 86 -11.47 7.40 -19.39
CA PHE A 86 -12.13 8.64 -18.94
C PHE A 86 -11.15 9.80 -18.95
N GLU A 87 -11.24 10.66 -19.97
CA GLU A 87 -10.37 11.81 -20.17
C GLU A 87 -11.11 13.13 -19.93
N GLY A 88 -10.35 14.21 -19.63
CA GLY A 88 -10.87 15.57 -19.50
C GLY A 88 -11.88 15.75 -18.35
N ASP A 89 -12.80 16.68 -18.50
CA ASP A 89 -13.89 16.89 -17.55
C ASP A 89 -14.97 15.83 -17.71
N ILE A 90 -15.26 15.10 -16.64
CA ILE A 90 -16.23 14.02 -16.66
C ILE A 90 -17.50 14.36 -15.87
N SER A 91 -18.64 14.00 -16.44
CA SER A 91 -19.97 14.20 -15.83
C SER A 91 -20.18 13.29 -14.61
N LYS A 92 -21.21 13.57 -13.80
CA LYS A 92 -21.58 12.73 -12.64
C LYS A 92 -21.83 11.26 -13.03
N ASN A 93 -22.45 11.01 -14.19
CA ASN A 93 -22.70 9.66 -14.68
C ASN A 93 -21.40 8.95 -15.09
N GLN A 94 -20.47 9.68 -15.71
CA GLN A 94 -19.15 9.14 -16.05
C GLN A 94 -18.32 8.84 -14.78
N ILE A 95 -18.41 9.67 -13.72
CA ILE A 95 -17.78 9.38 -12.42
C ILE A 95 -18.32 8.06 -11.84
N LYS A 96 -19.64 7.85 -11.90
CA LYS A 96 -20.24 6.58 -11.46
C LYS A 96 -19.75 5.38 -12.26
N ASN A 97 -19.68 5.53 -13.59
CA ASN A 97 -19.17 4.47 -14.47
C ASN A 97 -17.67 4.20 -14.24
N LEU A 98 -16.86 5.25 -14.06
CA LEU A 98 -15.45 5.12 -13.70
C LEU A 98 -15.28 4.29 -12.43
N ARG A 99 -16.01 4.62 -11.35
CA ARG A 99 -15.95 3.88 -10.09
C ARG A 99 -16.33 2.41 -10.28
N LYS A 100 -17.39 2.14 -11.06
CA LYS A 100 -17.85 0.78 -11.35
C LYS A 100 -16.77 -0.02 -12.08
N ASN A 101 -16.20 0.55 -13.16
CA ASN A 101 -15.13 -0.09 -13.92
C ASN A 101 -13.87 -0.33 -13.06
N SER A 102 -13.51 0.65 -12.24
CA SER A 102 -12.39 0.55 -11.32
C SER A 102 -12.63 -0.52 -10.25
N CYS A 103 -13.79 -0.54 -9.62
CA CYS A 103 -14.16 -1.53 -8.62
C CYS A 103 -14.09 -2.96 -9.20
N GLU A 104 -14.65 -3.18 -10.38
CA GLU A 104 -14.58 -4.46 -11.08
C GLU A 104 -13.14 -4.85 -11.42
N PHE A 105 -12.36 -3.93 -11.99
CA PHE A 105 -10.95 -4.16 -12.32
C PHE A 105 -10.12 -4.54 -11.08
N ILE A 106 -10.28 -3.80 -9.98
CA ILE A 106 -9.49 -4.02 -8.77
C ILE A 106 -9.86 -5.35 -8.11
N SER A 107 -11.15 -5.67 -8.03
CA SER A 107 -11.62 -6.91 -7.39
C SER A 107 -11.41 -8.16 -8.24
N THR A 108 -11.08 -8.04 -9.51
CA THR A 108 -10.86 -9.17 -10.42
C THR A 108 -9.42 -9.19 -10.96
N THR A 109 -9.08 -8.29 -11.89
CA THR A 109 -7.81 -8.29 -12.62
C THR A 109 -6.65 -7.95 -11.71
N PHE A 110 -6.72 -6.83 -10.98
CA PHE A 110 -5.64 -6.40 -10.09
C PHE A 110 -5.39 -7.43 -8.98
N LEU A 111 -6.45 -7.94 -8.35
CA LEU A 111 -6.36 -9.00 -7.34
C LEU A 111 -5.66 -10.25 -7.88
N LYS A 112 -6.08 -10.71 -9.07
CA LYS A 112 -5.48 -11.89 -9.72
C LYS A 112 -4.01 -11.68 -10.05
N ASP A 113 -3.66 -10.53 -10.63
CA ASP A 113 -2.29 -10.25 -11.07
C ASP A 113 -1.35 -10.06 -9.87
N LEU A 114 -1.83 -9.40 -8.80
CA LEU A 114 -1.10 -9.29 -7.53
C LEU A 114 -0.85 -10.69 -6.91
N THR A 115 -1.87 -11.55 -6.91
CA THR A 115 -1.76 -12.94 -6.44
C THR A 115 -0.74 -13.73 -7.27
N ASN A 116 -0.80 -13.62 -8.59
CA ASN A 116 0.14 -14.27 -9.49
C ASN A 116 1.57 -13.79 -9.26
N LYS A 117 1.77 -12.48 -9.05
CA LYS A 117 3.09 -11.91 -8.77
C LYS A 117 3.67 -12.46 -7.47
N LEU A 118 2.89 -12.49 -6.38
CA LEU A 118 3.34 -13.05 -5.10
C LEU A 118 3.55 -14.57 -5.17
N THR A 119 2.80 -15.27 -6.01
CA THR A 119 3.02 -16.71 -6.30
C THR A 119 4.35 -16.91 -7.01
N THR A 120 4.66 -16.10 -8.02
CA THR A 120 5.96 -16.16 -8.73
C THR A 120 7.16 -15.93 -7.80
N TRP A 121 6.96 -15.17 -6.73
CA TRP A 121 7.97 -14.93 -5.70
C TRP A 121 7.96 -15.94 -4.55
N ASN A 122 7.15 -16.99 -4.62
CA ASN A 122 6.93 -17.98 -3.55
C ASN A 122 6.50 -17.37 -2.21
N ALA A 123 5.86 -16.20 -2.24
CA ALA A 123 5.36 -15.52 -1.04
C ALA A 123 3.92 -15.93 -0.67
N ILE A 124 3.19 -16.52 -1.61
CA ILE A 124 1.77 -16.86 -1.42
C ILE A 124 1.55 -17.95 -0.35
N GLU A 125 2.55 -18.80 -0.08
CA GLU A 125 2.47 -19.83 0.96
C GLU A 125 2.44 -19.23 2.38
N GLU A 126 2.97 -18.01 2.55
CA GLU A 126 3.06 -17.29 3.82
C GLU A 126 1.96 -16.21 3.95
N CYS A 127 1.05 -16.07 2.96
CA CYS A 127 -0.02 -15.07 3.03
C CYS A 127 -1.29 -15.49 2.28
N GLN A 128 -2.40 -14.83 2.63
CA GLN A 128 -3.68 -14.93 1.93
C GLN A 128 -4.08 -13.55 1.42
N ILE A 129 -4.52 -13.46 0.16
CA ILE A 129 -4.92 -12.21 -0.46
C ILE A 129 -6.43 -12.23 -0.68
N ILE A 130 -7.12 -11.21 -0.20
CA ILE A 130 -8.58 -11.13 -0.23
C ILE A 130 -8.98 -9.71 -0.66
N ALA A 131 -9.88 -9.59 -1.66
CA ALA A 131 -10.59 -8.34 -1.87
C ALA A 131 -11.74 -8.22 -0.86
N GLN A 132 -11.92 -7.05 -0.27
CA GLN A 132 -13.10 -6.81 0.57
C GLN A 132 -14.37 -6.96 -0.27
N PRO A 133 -15.47 -7.49 0.32
CA PRO A 133 -16.73 -7.63 -0.38
C PRO A 133 -17.20 -6.31 -1.00
N VAL A 134 -17.60 -6.36 -2.25
CA VAL A 134 -18.19 -5.21 -2.96
C VAL A 134 -19.64 -5.08 -2.52
N THR A 135 -19.91 -4.21 -1.55
CA THR A 135 -21.27 -3.90 -1.09
C THR A 135 -22.00 -3.01 -2.08
N ASP A 136 -21.28 -2.06 -2.68
CA ASP A 136 -21.77 -1.14 -3.70
C ASP A 136 -20.87 -1.22 -4.93
N SER A 137 -21.47 -1.40 -6.10
CA SER A 137 -20.72 -1.58 -7.37
C SER A 137 -19.89 -0.35 -7.78
N ASP A 138 -20.08 0.79 -7.13
CA ASP A 138 -19.34 2.03 -7.35
C ASP A 138 -18.57 2.48 -6.11
N LYS A 139 -18.22 1.53 -5.19
CA LYS A 139 -17.37 1.79 -4.04
C LYS A 139 -15.96 2.23 -4.50
N ASP A 140 -15.47 3.33 -3.93
CA ASP A 140 -14.14 3.88 -4.18
C ASP A 140 -13.63 4.59 -2.91
N PRO A 141 -12.51 4.19 -2.31
CA PRO A 141 -11.57 3.15 -2.77
C PRO A 141 -12.08 1.72 -2.61
N GLN A 142 -11.57 0.80 -3.43
CA GLN A 142 -11.68 -0.63 -3.22
C GLN A 142 -10.47 -1.11 -2.42
N VAL A 143 -10.68 -2.07 -1.52
CA VAL A 143 -9.65 -2.54 -0.59
C VAL A 143 -9.29 -3.99 -0.86
N ILE A 144 -7.98 -4.25 -0.94
CA ILE A 144 -7.40 -5.59 -0.93
C ILE A 144 -6.64 -5.77 0.38
N GLU A 145 -6.82 -6.91 1.02
CA GLU A 145 -6.13 -7.30 2.23
C GLU A 145 -5.13 -8.42 1.94
N ILE A 146 -3.90 -8.27 2.42
CA ILE A 146 -2.88 -9.33 2.41
C ILE A 146 -2.66 -9.74 3.86
N HIS A 147 -3.28 -10.86 4.26
CA HIS A 147 -3.11 -11.46 5.58
C HIS A 147 -1.87 -12.35 5.56
N TYR A 148 -0.86 -12.01 6.33
CA TYR A 148 0.41 -12.72 6.34
C TYR A 148 0.62 -13.49 7.65
N GLN A 149 1.44 -14.55 7.58
CA GLN A 149 1.85 -15.34 8.73
C GLN A 149 2.99 -14.62 9.46
N SER A 150 2.67 -13.98 10.58
CA SER A 150 3.67 -13.30 11.42
C SER A 150 4.50 -14.31 12.21
N VAL A 151 5.77 -13.96 12.45
CA VAL A 151 6.62 -14.69 13.40
C VAL A 151 6.28 -14.37 14.86
N PHE A 152 5.51 -13.31 15.11
CA PHE A 152 5.02 -12.90 16.42
C PHE A 152 3.57 -13.35 16.65
N ASP A 153 3.18 -13.43 17.92
CA ASP A 153 1.78 -13.64 18.28
C ASP A 153 0.91 -12.46 17.87
N GLN A 154 -0.39 -12.69 17.74
CA GLN A 154 -1.34 -11.65 17.34
C GLN A 154 -1.29 -10.47 18.30
N SER A 155 -1.18 -9.28 17.74
CA SER A 155 -1.28 -8.02 18.47
C SER A 155 -2.62 -7.35 18.19
N SER A 156 -3.30 -6.88 19.22
CA SER A 156 -4.53 -6.08 19.07
C SER A 156 -4.24 -4.70 18.47
N TYR A 157 -2.99 -4.23 18.56
CA TYR A 157 -2.59 -2.90 18.08
C TYR A 157 -2.15 -2.90 16.61
N LEU A 158 -1.48 -3.98 16.13
CA LEU A 158 -1.01 -4.10 14.75
C LEU A 158 -1.55 -5.41 14.15
N PRO A 159 -2.65 -5.35 13.40
CA PRO A 159 -3.18 -6.52 12.70
C PRO A 159 -2.15 -7.10 11.71
N GLN A 160 -2.08 -8.42 11.63
CA GLN A 160 -1.15 -9.15 10.73
C GLN A 160 -1.67 -9.16 9.30
N ARG A 161 -1.92 -7.96 8.78
CA ARG A 161 -2.36 -7.73 7.40
C ARG A 161 -1.82 -6.41 6.87
N VAL A 162 -1.67 -6.33 5.57
CA VAL A 162 -1.44 -5.09 4.81
C VAL A 162 -2.74 -4.74 4.10
N LEU A 163 -3.19 -3.50 4.21
CA LEU A 163 -4.32 -2.98 3.44
C LEU A 163 -3.77 -2.27 2.21
N ILE A 164 -4.34 -2.57 1.04
CA ILE A 164 -4.08 -1.86 -0.21
C ILE A 164 -5.39 -1.20 -0.62
N GLU A 165 -5.47 0.11 -0.42
CA GLU A 165 -6.61 0.92 -0.84
C GLU A 165 -6.34 1.49 -2.23
N VAL A 166 -7.16 1.12 -3.21
CA VAL A 166 -6.97 1.55 -4.60
C VAL A 166 -8.15 2.42 -5.02
N SER A 167 -7.88 3.66 -5.40
CA SER A 167 -8.88 4.62 -5.87
C SER A 167 -8.66 5.02 -7.33
N SER A 168 -9.73 5.44 -8.01
CA SER A 168 -9.66 5.98 -9.37
C SER A 168 -10.09 7.45 -9.48
N ARG A 169 -10.59 8.02 -8.39
CA ARG A 169 -11.06 9.42 -8.33
C ARG A 169 -9.97 10.44 -8.09
N SER A 170 -8.91 10.02 -7.39
CA SER A 170 -7.82 10.92 -7.04
C SER A 170 -7.06 11.35 -8.30
N LEU A 171 -6.75 12.64 -8.37
CA LEU A 171 -5.81 13.14 -9.36
C LEU A 171 -4.42 12.59 -9.06
N MET A 172 -3.74 12.12 -10.09
CA MET A 172 -2.43 11.50 -9.95
C MET A 172 -1.30 12.54 -9.85
N GLU A 173 -1.45 13.68 -10.49
CA GLU A 173 -0.42 14.72 -10.57
C GLU A 173 -0.55 15.77 -9.46
N PRO A 174 0.56 16.39 -9.06
CA PRO A 174 1.95 16.12 -9.49
C PRO A 174 2.58 14.92 -8.77
N THR A 175 3.46 14.20 -9.49
CA THR A 175 4.18 13.03 -9.00
C THR A 175 5.68 13.13 -9.23
N GLU A 176 6.44 12.32 -8.50
CA GLU A 176 7.87 12.14 -8.65
C GLU A 176 8.24 10.65 -8.47
N SER A 177 9.26 10.19 -9.19
CA SER A 177 9.80 8.86 -9.01
C SER A 177 10.66 8.79 -7.76
N ARG A 178 10.26 7.95 -6.79
CA ARG A 178 10.96 7.77 -5.51
C ARG A 178 11.47 6.35 -5.37
N THR A 179 12.64 6.23 -4.74
CA THR A 179 13.25 4.93 -4.43
C THR A 179 12.74 4.44 -3.08
N ILE A 180 12.37 3.17 -3.03
CA ILE A 180 11.84 2.52 -1.82
C ILE A 180 12.61 1.25 -1.51
N ASN A 181 12.80 1.01 -0.21
CA ASN A 181 13.29 -0.26 0.32
C ASN A 181 12.56 -0.61 1.63
N SER A 182 12.76 -1.82 2.13
CA SER A 182 12.33 -2.22 3.46
C SER A 182 13.33 -1.78 4.52
N ILE A 183 12.86 -1.58 5.73
CA ILE A 183 13.73 -1.29 6.89
C ILE A 183 14.77 -2.40 7.04
N LEU A 184 14.36 -3.67 6.93
CA LEU A 184 15.29 -4.81 7.03
C LEU A 184 16.42 -4.74 6.00
N SER A 185 16.11 -4.42 4.73
CA SER A 185 17.14 -4.33 3.70
C SER A 185 18.05 -3.11 3.88
N THR A 186 17.53 -2.03 4.46
CA THR A 186 18.31 -0.83 4.77
C THR A 186 19.30 -1.09 5.92
N GLU A 187 18.84 -1.78 6.98
CA GLU A 187 19.69 -2.08 8.14
C GLU A 187 20.67 -3.22 7.90
N PHE A 188 20.36 -4.14 7.01
CA PHE A 188 21.18 -5.33 6.70
C PHE A 188 21.46 -5.50 5.20
N PRO A 189 22.08 -4.51 4.53
CA PRO A 189 22.22 -4.50 3.06
C PRO A 189 23.06 -5.65 2.49
N GLU A 190 24.01 -6.15 3.27
CA GLU A 190 24.94 -7.21 2.83
C GLU A 190 24.44 -8.64 3.10
N THR A 191 23.17 -8.78 3.50
CA THR A 191 22.60 -10.10 3.84
C THR A 191 21.95 -10.77 2.63
N PRO A 192 21.91 -12.12 2.59
CA PRO A 192 21.26 -12.85 1.49
C PRO A 192 19.75 -12.57 1.34
N PHE A 193 19.11 -12.02 2.37
CA PHE A 193 17.69 -11.68 2.35
C PHE A 193 17.41 -10.19 2.01
N ALA A 194 18.45 -9.36 1.93
CA ALA A 194 18.29 -7.98 1.52
C ALA A 194 17.72 -7.90 0.09
N SER A 195 16.78 -7.01 -0.11
CA SER A 195 16.19 -6.74 -1.42
C SER A 195 16.79 -5.49 -2.03
N GLU A 196 16.90 -5.50 -3.35
CA GLU A 196 17.27 -4.29 -4.09
C GLU A 196 16.18 -3.22 -3.99
N ASP A 197 16.63 -1.99 -4.01
CA ASP A 197 15.78 -0.80 -4.13
C ASP A 197 14.93 -0.88 -5.39
N PHE A 198 13.73 -0.32 -5.33
CA PHE A 198 12.87 -0.17 -6.50
C PHE A 198 12.24 1.21 -6.55
N LYS A 199 11.80 1.61 -7.73
CA LYS A 199 11.21 2.93 -7.95
C LYS A 199 9.69 2.84 -8.02
N VAL A 200 9.04 3.84 -7.42
CA VAL A 200 7.59 4.03 -7.48
C VAL A 200 7.28 5.46 -7.88
N SER A 201 6.23 5.64 -8.68
CA SER A 201 5.67 6.97 -8.91
C SER A 201 4.88 7.39 -7.68
N THR A 202 5.25 8.49 -7.05
CA THR A 202 4.67 8.94 -5.77
C THR A 202 4.13 10.35 -5.89
N VAL A 203 2.93 10.58 -5.36
CA VAL A 203 2.30 11.92 -5.28
C VAL A 203 3.14 12.83 -4.40
N LEU A 204 3.32 14.11 -4.80
CA LEU A 204 4.07 15.07 -4.01
C LEU A 204 3.45 15.31 -2.63
N PRO A 205 4.28 15.54 -1.58
CA PRO A 205 3.81 15.68 -0.20
C PRO A 205 2.78 16.80 -0.02
N GLN A 206 2.96 17.93 -0.74
CA GLN A 206 2.06 19.07 -0.70
C GLN A 206 0.63 18.67 -1.11
N ARG A 207 0.51 17.80 -2.13
CA ARG A 207 -0.78 17.29 -2.57
C ARG A 207 -1.44 16.41 -1.52
N THR A 208 -0.69 15.48 -0.94
CA THR A 208 -1.19 14.62 0.15
C THR A 208 -1.62 15.46 1.37
N PHE A 209 -0.88 16.53 1.69
CA PHE A 209 -1.22 17.44 2.77
C PHE A 209 -2.52 18.20 2.49
N LEU A 210 -2.69 18.75 1.29
CA LEU A 210 -3.92 19.46 0.89
C LEU A 210 -5.13 18.53 0.91
N GLU A 211 -5.02 17.29 0.42
CA GLU A 211 -6.10 16.31 0.48
C GLU A 211 -6.54 16.05 1.93
N LYS A 212 -5.60 15.93 2.87
CA LYS A 212 -5.92 15.77 4.29
C LYS A 212 -6.62 16.99 4.89
N ILE A 213 -6.20 18.19 4.52
CA ILE A 213 -6.87 19.44 4.98
C ILE A 213 -8.32 19.47 4.49
N PHE A 214 -8.57 19.15 3.22
CA PHE A 214 -9.93 19.13 2.67
C PHE A 214 -10.81 18.07 3.34
N LEU A 215 -10.29 16.87 3.59
CA LEU A 215 -11.02 15.83 4.31
C LEU A 215 -11.39 16.27 5.73
N LEU A 216 -10.44 16.88 6.47
CA LEU A 216 -10.72 17.44 7.79
C LEU A 216 -11.76 18.54 7.75
N HIS A 217 -11.68 19.43 6.77
CA HIS A 217 -12.67 20.51 6.58
C HIS A 217 -14.08 19.95 6.32
N GLU A 218 -14.20 18.93 5.48
CA GLU A 218 -15.48 18.26 5.21
C GLU A 218 -16.06 17.62 6.48
N GLU A 219 -15.27 16.90 7.25
CA GLU A 219 -15.68 16.27 8.50
C GLU A 219 -16.21 17.31 9.51
N PHE A 220 -15.43 18.35 9.79
CA PHE A 220 -15.85 19.42 10.70
C PHE A 220 -17.07 20.20 10.19
N SER A 221 -17.25 20.34 8.89
CA SER A 221 -18.42 21.00 8.31
C SER A 221 -19.69 20.17 8.44
N GLN A 222 -19.61 18.84 8.42
CA GLN A 222 -20.74 17.94 8.60
C GLN A 222 -21.24 17.90 10.05
N GLU A 223 -20.36 17.98 11.05
CA GLU A 223 -20.73 18.04 12.45
C GLU A 223 -21.54 19.32 12.77
N LEU A 224 -21.15 20.45 12.21
CA LEU A 224 -21.88 21.73 12.38
C LEU A 224 -23.29 21.72 11.77
N THR A 225 -23.53 20.91 10.75
CA THR A 225 -24.86 20.74 10.14
C THR A 225 -25.76 19.76 10.91
N ARG A 226 -25.18 18.84 11.70
CA ARG A 226 -25.94 17.90 12.54
C ARG A 226 -26.40 18.51 13.89
N ILE A 227 -25.84 19.65 14.29
CA ILE A 227 -26.19 20.36 15.56
C ILE A 227 -27.26 21.46 15.35
N ARG A 228 -27.67 21.70 14.11
CA ARG A 228 -28.79 22.61 13.77
C ARG A 228 -30.04 21.82 13.37
#